data_a31d9f496a3df79a2b7d4cbaebbc5259
#
_entry.id   a31d9f496a3df79a2b7d4cbaebbc5259
#
_cell.length_a   1.000
_cell.length_b   1.000
_cell.length_c   1.000
_cell.angle_alpha   90.00
_cell.angle_beta   90.00
_cell.angle_gamma   90.00
#
_symmetry.space_group_name_H-M   'P 1'
#
loop_
_entity.id
_entity.type
_entity.pdbx_description
1 polymer ?
#
loop_
_entity_poly.entity_id
_entity_poly.type
_entity_poly.pdbx_seq_one_letter_code
_entity_poly.pdbx_strand_id
1 'polypeptide(L)'
;MTGVGRRSFLRGALAGTGAAAVAGLPASADSATPAAVPFHGVHQAGVTTAQQKQAIFASFDVIAVGKHELTDLFRTLTDRARLLTAGGAPAPLGITAPPADSGVLGPDMPGDDLTVTVGVGASLFDERYGLEDRKPAKLTPMKEFPDDSLDESLCHGDLSLQLCASETDTVLHALRDVARHTRGAMQLRWRVDGFRSLPRPAGTPRNLMGFKDGIVQPAPADHDKLVWVGTGNGEPAWTEGGSYQVLRQIRMLVEFWDRVSVGEQENMFGRRRDSGAPLDGSTETDRPDYAADPTGTAIPLTSHIRRANPRTAETAASQFLRRGYNYDKGTDAVGDLDMGLLFCAYQQDIARQFEAVQTRLANEPLVDYIRPVGGGYFSVLPGVRDGDDHFGRSLLG
;
A
#
# COMPACT_ATOMS: atom_id res chain seq x y z
N MET A 1 -30.47 -6.74 -54.16
CA MET A 1 -29.81 -6.04 -53.03
C MET A 1 -30.94 -5.66 -52.07
N THR A 2 -31.24 -6.54 -51.13
CA THR A 2 -32.38 -6.38 -50.21
C THR A 2 -31.82 -6.36 -48.78
N GLY A 3 -31.98 -5.22 -48.14
CA GLY A 3 -31.55 -5.00 -46.75
C GLY A 3 -32.48 -5.72 -45.78
N VAL A 4 -31.89 -6.52 -44.88
CA VAL A 4 -32.63 -7.21 -43.80
C VAL A 4 -32.67 -6.28 -42.57
N GLY A 5 -33.91 -5.87 -42.25
CA GLY A 5 -34.18 -4.97 -41.14
C GLY A 5 -34.08 -5.66 -39.75
N ARG A 6 -33.53 -4.93 -38.79
CA ARG A 6 -33.29 -5.31 -37.39
C ARG A 6 -34.55 -5.57 -36.52
N ARG A 7 -35.74 -5.78 -37.09
CA ARG A 7 -37.00 -5.91 -36.32
C ARG A 7 -37.62 -7.32 -36.26
N SER A 8 -36.94 -8.37 -36.76
CA SER A 8 -37.52 -9.71 -36.86
C SER A 8 -37.03 -10.71 -35.78
N PHE A 9 -36.36 -10.26 -34.73
CA PHE A 9 -35.79 -11.19 -33.72
C PHE A 9 -36.61 -11.34 -32.44
N LEU A 10 -37.80 -10.74 -32.34
CA LEU A 10 -38.61 -10.72 -31.12
C LEU A 10 -39.99 -11.38 -31.23
N ARG A 11 -40.20 -12.31 -32.16
CA ARG A 11 -41.46 -13.08 -32.22
C ARG A 11 -41.19 -14.56 -32.51
N GLY A 12 -40.96 -15.32 -31.42
CA GLY A 12 -40.86 -16.77 -31.56
C GLY A 12 -40.37 -17.46 -30.30
N ALA A 13 -41.12 -17.40 -29.21
CA ALA A 13 -40.99 -18.37 -28.11
C ALA A 13 -42.20 -18.24 -27.15
N LEU A 14 -43.30 -18.85 -27.53
CA LEU A 14 -44.41 -19.21 -26.60
C LEU A 14 -45.07 -20.47 -27.14
N ALA A 15 -44.65 -21.61 -26.63
CA ALA A 15 -45.46 -22.84 -26.41
C ALA A 15 -44.52 -24.02 -26.14
N GLY A 16 -44.52 -24.50 -24.92
CA GLY A 16 -43.82 -25.72 -24.50
C GLY A 16 -43.88 -25.89 -22.97
N THR A 17 -45.04 -26.31 -22.45
CA THR A 17 -45.19 -26.74 -21.06
C THR A 17 -44.41 -28.03 -20.85
N GLY A 18 -43.27 -27.92 -20.16
CA GLY A 18 -42.53 -29.05 -19.64
C GLY A 18 -42.08 -28.72 -18.22
N ALA A 19 -42.72 -29.37 -17.23
CA ALA A 19 -42.30 -29.29 -15.83
C ALA A 19 -40.88 -29.93 -15.68
N ALA A 20 -39.84 -29.10 -15.66
CA ALA A 20 -38.52 -29.52 -15.24
C ALA A 20 -38.36 -29.15 -13.77
N ALA A 21 -38.13 -30.15 -12.93
CA ALA A 21 -37.75 -29.97 -11.53
C ALA A 21 -36.51 -29.07 -11.45
N VAL A 22 -36.65 -27.93 -10.83
CA VAL A 22 -35.52 -27.09 -10.46
C VAL A 22 -34.76 -27.83 -9.33
N ALA A 23 -33.74 -28.58 -9.73
CA ALA A 23 -32.73 -29.02 -8.79
C ALA A 23 -32.08 -27.75 -8.20
N GLY A 24 -32.27 -27.53 -6.89
CA GLY A 24 -31.70 -26.40 -6.20
C GLY A 24 -30.18 -26.36 -6.43
N LEU A 25 -29.74 -25.25 -6.99
CA LEU A 25 -28.32 -24.91 -6.96
C LEU A 25 -27.88 -24.94 -5.48
N PRO A 26 -26.75 -25.56 -5.16
CA PRO A 26 -26.23 -25.47 -3.79
C PRO A 26 -26.09 -23.99 -3.47
N ALA A 27 -26.66 -23.59 -2.34
CA ALA A 27 -26.42 -22.25 -1.77
C ALA A 27 -24.92 -21.99 -1.79
N SER A 28 -24.53 -20.86 -2.36
CA SER A 28 -23.15 -20.37 -2.35
C SER A 28 -22.59 -20.54 -0.94
N ALA A 29 -21.43 -21.16 -0.85
CA ALA A 29 -20.72 -21.22 0.42
C ALA A 29 -20.69 -19.82 1.03
N ASP A 30 -21.18 -19.69 2.26
CA ASP A 30 -21.05 -18.49 3.07
C ASP A 30 -19.58 -18.05 3.00
N SER A 31 -19.30 -17.02 2.24
CA SER A 31 -18.06 -16.29 2.36
C SER A 31 -18.16 -15.59 3.73
N ALA A 32 -17.54 -16.21 4.75
CA ALA A 32 -17.46 -15.59 6.06
C ALA A 32 -16.98 -14.14 5.87
N THR A 33 -17.80 -13.19 6.30
CA THR A 33 -17.43 -11.77 6.31
C THR A 33 -16.08 -11.65 7.03
N PRO A 34 -15.05 -11.04 6.41
CA PRO A 34 -13.75 -10.91 7.05
C PRO A 34 -13.93 -10.26 8.42
N ALA A 35 -13.26 -10.80 9.44
CA ALA A 35 -13.36 -10.27 10.79
C ALA A 35 -12.86 -8.81 10.79
N ALA A 36 -13.61 -7.91 11.43
CA ALA A 36 -13.22 -6.51 11.56
C ALA A 36 -11.83 -6.40 12.22
N VAL A 37 -10.95 -5.60 11.64
CA VAL A 37 -9.63 -5.31 12.22
C VAL A 37 -9.80 -4.27 13.33
N PRO A 38 -9.31 -4.51 14.56
CA PRO A 38 -9.41 -3.54 15.64
C PRO A 38 -8.78 -2.20 15.25
N PHE A 39 -9.53 -1.11 15.40
CA PHE A 39 -9.05 0.25 15.15
C PHE A 39 -8.13 0.75 16.27
N HIS A 40 -8.49 0.49 17.53
CA HIS A 40 -7.75 0.96 18.69
C HIS A 40 -6.54 0.07 19.02
N GLY A 41 -5.43 0.68 19.40
CA GLY A 41 -4.21 -0.02 19.81
C GLY A 41 -3.03 0.91 20.02
N VAL A 42 -1.90 0.36 20.46
CA VAL A 42 -0.62 1.09 20.58
C VAL A 42 -0.09 1.48 19.20
N HIS A 43 -0.28 0.60 18.23
CA HIS A 43 0.11 0.77 16.83
C HIS A 43 -1.11 0.92 15.95
N GLN A 44 -0.99 1.66 14.86
CA GLN A 44 -2.06 1.71 13.87
C GLN A 44 -2.19 0.37 13.14
N ALA A 45 -3.44 -0.06 12.93
CA ALA A 45 -3.75 -1.13 11.99
C ALA A 45 -3.29 -0.76 10.56
N GLY A 46 -3.02 -1.78 9.72
CA GLY A 46 -2.55 -1.58 8.36
C GLY A 46 -1.02 -1.60 8.22
N VAL A 47 -0.25 -1.55 9.30
CA VAL A 47 1.22 -1.73 9.26
C VAL A 47 1.58 -3.21 9.27
N THR A 48 1.30 -3.91 10.37
CA THR A 48 1.59 -5.35 10.55
C THR A 48 0.38 -6.26 10.33
N THR A 49 -0.80 -5.69 10.10
CA THR A 49 -2.02 -6.44 9.75
C THR A 49 -1.79 -7.28 8.49
N ALA A 50 -2.41 -8.45 8.39
CA ALA A 50 -2.37 -9.24 7.17
C ALA A 50 -2.73 -8.37 5.95
N GLN A 51 -1.98 -8.52 4.85
CA GLN A 51 -2.15 -7.66 3.69
C GLN A 51 -3.48 -7.96 2.98
N GLN A 52 -4.36 -6.98 2.90
CA GLN A 52 -5.64 -7.03 2.21
C GLN A 52 -5.45 -7.02 0.68
N LYS A 53 -6.51 -7.33 -0.06
CA LYS A 53 -6.45 -7.47 -1.53
C LYS A 53 -6.36 -6.14 -2.25
N GLN A 54 -7.02 -5.09 -1.72
CA GLN A 54 -7.16 -3.78 -2.33
C GLN A 54 -6.54 -2.71 -1.44
N ALA A 55 -6.00 -1.67 -2.06
CA ALA A 55 -5.46 -0.53 -1.34
C ALA A 55 -5.65 0.77 -2.11
N ILE A 56 -5.82 1.86 -1.38
CA ILE A 56 -5.61 3.21 -1.89
C ILE A 56 -4.56 3.87 -1.02
N PHE A 57 -3.50 4.38 -1.66
CA PHE A 57 -2.55 5.26 -1.02
C PHE A 57 -2.76 6.67 -1.56
N ALA A 58 -2.97 7.60 -0.68
CA ALA A 58 -3.23 8.99 -1.04
C ALA A 58 -2.38 9.92 -0.17
N SER A 59 -1.82 10.94 -0.80
CA SER A 59 -1.14 12.01 -0.09
C SER A 59 -1.92 13.32 -0.22
N PHE A 60 -1.86 14.14 0.82
CA PHE A 60 -2.63 15.38 0.91
C PHE A 60 -1.73 16.52 1.35
N ASP A 61 -2.06 17.72 0.83
CA ASP A 61 -1.58 18.97 1.35
C ASP A 61 -2.62 19.49 2.37
N VAL A 62 -2.16 19.87 3.56
CA VAL A 62 -3.02 20.43 4.61
C VAL A 62 -3.18 21.93 4.36
N ILE A 63 -4.44 22.35 4.21
CA ILE A 63 -4.84 23.75 3.98
C ILE A 63 -5.57 24.36 5.18
N ALA A 64 -5.68 23.65 6.30
CA ALA A 64 -6.20 24.15 7.56
C ALA A 64 -5.38 25.35 8.05
N VAL A 65 -6.05 26.32 8.63
CA VAL A 65 -5.42 27.55 9.14
C VAL A 65 -5.06 27.40 10.61
N GLY A 66 -3.77 27.26 10.89
CA GLY A 66 -3.23 27.16 12.24
C GLY A 66 -3.53 25.85 12.97
N LYS A 67 -2.99 25.74 14.19
CA LYS A 67 -3.00 24.52 14.99
C LYS A 67 -4.40 24.04 15.40
N HIS A 68 -5.35 24.96 15.60
CA HIS A 68 -6.71 24.59 16.01
C HIS A 68 -7.42 23.80 14.90
N GLU A 69 -7.44 24.30 13.68
CA GLU A 69 -8.09 23.62 12.56
C GLU A 69 -7.34 22.31 12.18
N LEU A 70 -6.02 22.27 12.34
CA LEU A 70 -5.25 21.03 12.19
C LEU A 70 -5.69 19.99 13.23
N THR A 71 -5.94 20.40 14.48
CA THR A 71 -6.45 19.50 15.53
C THR A 71 -7.84 18.96 15.16
N ASP A 72 -8.73 19.81 14.65
CA ASP A 72 -10.07 19.41 14.23
C ASP A 72 -10.02 18.48 13.02
N LEU A 73 -9.07 18.68 12.08
CA LEU A 73 -8.81 17.76 10.99
C LEU A 73 -8.43 16.36 11.51
N PHE A 74 -7.50 16.26 12.45
CA PHE A 74 -7.10 14.95 13.02
C PHE A 74 -8.22 14.28 13.81
N ARG A 75 -9.02 15.03 14.54
CA ARG A 75 -10.22 14.50 15.20
C ARG A 75 -11.23 13.97 14.20
N THR A 76 -11.51 14.73 13.14
CA THR A 76 -12.40 14.32 12.06
C THR A 76 -11.89 13.05 11.39
N LEU A 77 -10.60 12.98 11.03
CA LEU A 77 -9.99 11.78 10.46
C LEU A 77 -10.16 10.57 11.39
N THR A 78 -9.98 10.77 12.70
CA THR A 78 -10.11 9.71 13.70
C THR A 78 -11.54 9.19 13.76
N ASP A 79 -12.51 10.09 13.85
CA ASP A 79 -13.92 9.72 13.96
C ASP A 79 -14.41 8.99 12.71
N ARG A 80 -13.97 9.47 11.53
CA ARG A 80 -14.31 8.79 10.27
C ARG A 80 -13.63 7.41 10.17
N ALA A 81 -12.34 7.31 10.49
CA ALA A 81 -11.62 6.05 10.48
C ALA A 81 -12.25 5.02 11.44
N ARG A 82 -12.61 5.46 12.64
CA ARG A 82 -13.28 4.60 13.64
C ARG A 82 -14.60 4.07 13.12
N LEU A 83 -15.43 4.95 12.52
CA LEU A 83 -16.73 4.56 11.97
C LEU A 83 -16.58 3.61 10.78
N LEU A 84 -15.72 3.94 9.83
CA LEU A 84 -15.54 3.18 8.60
C LEU A 84 -14.98 1.77 8.87
N THR A 85 -14.04 1.63 9.81
CA THR A 85 -13.45 0.34 10.16
C THR A 85 -14.38 -0.54 11.00
N ALA A 86 -15.29 0.08 11.76
CA ALA A 86 -16.30 -0.66 12.51
C ALA A 86 -17.43 -1.18 11.62
N GLY A 87 -17.70 -0.48 10.51
CA GLY A 87 -18.88 -0.75 9.69
C GLY A 87 -20.19 -0.34 10.39
N GLY A 88 -21.31 -0.71 9.81
CA GLY A 88 -22.65 -0.46 10.34
C GLY A 88 -23.54 0.34 9.39
N ALA A 89 -24.80 0.57 9.76
CA ALA A 89 -25.73 1.32 8.96
C ALA A 89 -25.46 2.84 9.02
N PRO A 90 -25.51 3.56 7.88
CA PRO A 90 -25.41 5.01 7.89
C PRO A 90 -26.59 5.66 8.63
N ALA A 91 -26.35 6.86 9.19
CA ALA A 91 -27.39 7.60 9.92
C ALA A 91 -28.59 7.92 8.99
N PRO A 92 -29.85 7.67 9.41
CA PRO A 92 -31.02 7.99 8.61
C PRO A 92 -31.31 9.51 8.67
N LEU A 93 -31.05 10.23 7.58
CA LEU A 93 -31.24 11.69 7.49
C LEU A 93 -32.56 12.10 6.81
N GLY A 94 -33.35 11.15 6.32
CA GLY A 94 -34.56 11.42 5.55
C GLY A 94 -34.30 11.84 4.09
N ILE A 95 -35.33 11.79 3.25
CA ILE A 95 -35.21 11.94 1.79
C ILE A 95 -34.92 13.37 1.32
N THR A 96 -35.11 14.37 2.17
CA THR A 96 -34.88 15.79 1.83
C THR A 96 -33.48 16.29 2.20
N ALA A 97 -32.72 15.50 2.97
CA ALA A 97 -31.35 15.81 3.33
C ALA A 97 -30.36 15.15 2.35
N PRO A 98 -29.13 15.72 2.18
CA PRO A 98 -28.05 15.00 1.53
C PRO A 98 -27.78 13.66 2.22
N PRO A 99 -27.42 12.61 1.48
CA PRO A 99 -27.18 11.30 2.08
C PRO A 99 -26.02 11.34 3.11
N ALA A 100 -26.14 10.55 4.17
CA ALA A 100 -25.11 10.46 5.21
C ALA A 100 -23.79 9.90 4.68
N ASP A 101 -23.87 9.02 3.67
CA ASP A 101 -22.73 8.32 3.08
C ASP A 101 -22.78 8.30 1.55
N SER A 102 -21.92 7.50 0.91
CA SER A 102 -21.85 7.40 -0.55
C SER A 102 -22.93 6.51 -1.17
N GLY A 103 -23.56 5.65 -0.38
CA GLY A 103 -24.49 4.61 -0.84
C GLY A 103 -23.86 3.48 -1.65
N VAL A 104 -22.55 3.47 -1.86
CA VAL A 104 -21.84 2.48 -2.69
C VAL A 104 -21.91 1.09 -2.07
N LEU A 105 -21.84 1.01 -0.74
CA LEU A 105 -21.85 -0.27 -0.01
C LEU A 105 -23.27 -0.77 0.34
N GLY A 106 -24.31 -0.07 -0.11
CA GLY A 106 -25.68 -0.42 0.22
C GLY A 106 -26.13 0.10 1.59
N PRO A 107 -27.21 -0.47 2.17
CA PRO A 107 -27.79 0.02 3.42
C PRO A 107 -26.97 -0.34 4.65
N ASP A 108 -26.20 -1.41 4.58
CA ASP A 108 -25.34 -1.89 5.67
C ASP A 108 -23.89 -1.78 5.20
N MET A 109 -23.13 -0.85 5.75
CA MET A 109 -21.72 -0.66 5.42
C MET A 109 -20.89 -1.79 6.06
N PRO A 110 -20.43 -2.80 5.32
CA PRO A 110 -19.54 -3.81 5.90
C PRO A 110 -18.18 -3.20 6.20
N GLY A 111 -17.53 -3.66 7.26
CA GLY A 111 -16.18 -3.22 7.59
C GLY A 111 -15.11 -3.78 6.63
N ASP A 112 -15.36 -4.94 6.00
CA ASP A 112 -14.53 -5.62 4.98
C ASP A 112 -13.03 -5.63 5.30
N ASP A 113 -12.68 -5.88 6.56
CA ASP A 113 -11.30 -5.80 7.10
C ASP A 113 -10.59 -4.46 6.81
N LEU A 114 -11.34 -3.38 6.60
CA LEU A 114 -10.80 -2.05 6.32
C LEU A 114 -9.81 -1.62 7.41
N THR A 115 -8.66 -1.14 6.97
CA THR A 115 -7.70 -0.41 7.81
C THR A 115 -7.45 0.98 7.24
N VAL A 116 -7.34 1.95 8.13
CA VAL A 116 -6.98 3.33 7.83
C VAL A 116 -5.70 3.65 8.59
N THR A 117 -4.60 3.87 7.87
CA THR A 117 -3.29 4.21 8.45
C THR A 117 -2.94 5.64 8.05
N VAL A 118 -2.57 6.46 9.03
CA VAL A 118 -2.30 7.89 8.88
C VAL A 118 -0.82 8.17 9.17
N GLY A 119 -0.15 8.83 8.25
CA GLY A 119 1.22 9.31 8.40
C GLY A 119 1.31 10.82 8.16
N VAL A 120 2.33 11.45 8.72
CA VAL A 120 2.65 12.88 8.54
C VAL A 120 3.96 13.04 7.80
N GLY A 121 3.98 13.91 6.79
CA GLY A 121 5.16 14.23 6.00
C GLY A 121 6.02 15.31 6.62
N ALA A 122 7.24 15.44 6.11
CA ALA A 122 8.20 16.43 6.62
C ALA A 122 7.70 17.88 6.46
N SER A 123 6.90 18.16 5.43
CA SER A 123 6.34 19.50 5.14
C SER A 123 5.27 19.95 6.14
N LEU A 124 4.67 19.04 6.94
CA LEU A 124 3.74 19.44 7.99
C LEU A 124 4.43 20.22 9.13
N PHE A 125 5.74 20.06 9.29
CA PHE A 125 6.54 20.62 10.39
C PHE A 125 7.20 21.97 10.00
N ASP A 126 6.50 22.79 9.26
CA ASP A 126 6.86 24.19 8.99
C ASP A 126 6.18 25.16 9.98
N GLU A 127 6.33 26.47 9.74
CA GLU A 127 5.82 27.51 10.62
C GLU A 127 4.29 27.61 10.72
N ARG A 128 3.53 26.93 9.84
CA ARG A 128 2.05 27.05 9.79
C ARG A 128 1.37 26.64 11.09
N TYR A 129 1.95 25.69 11.83
CA TYR A 129 1.28 25.02 12.97
C TYR A 129 2.07 25.11 14.27
N GLY A 130 3.29 25.68 14.28
CA GLY A 130 4.16 25.72 15.46
C GLY A 130 4.59 24.32 15.90
N LEU A 131 4.92 23.46 14.93
CA LEU A 131 5.33 22.07 15.14
C LEU A 131 6.79 21.79 14.76
N GLU A 132 7.57 22.81 14.41
CA GLU A 132 8.94 22.70 13.91
C GLU A 132 9.84 21.91 14.88
N ASP A 133 9.75 22.23 16.17
CA ASP A 133 10.53 21.59 17.23
C ASP A 133 10.04 20.16 17.57
N ARG A 134 8.90 19.75 17.00
CA ARG A 134 8.31 18.44 17.21
C ARG A 134 8.57 17.48 16.05
N LYS A 135 9.27 17.94 15.02
CA LYS A 135 9.58 17.12 13.84
C LYS A 135 10.37 15.87 14.23
N PRO A 136 9.98 14.68 13.78
CA PRO A 136 10.76 13.46 13.99
C PRO A 136 12.16 13.58 13.40
N ALA A 137 13.18 13.18 14.17
CA ALA A 137 14.59 13.39 13.81
C ALA A 137 15.01 12.69 12.51
N LYS A 138 14.41 11.54 12.23
CA LYS A 138 14.70 10.72 11.03
C LYS A 138 13.72 10.97 9.86
N LEU A 139 12.75 11.87 10.03
CA LEU A 139 11.84 12.27 8.97
C LEU A 139 12.49 13.35 8.10
N THR A 140 12.90 12.98 6.91
CA THR A 140 13.44 13.88 5.90
C THR A 140 12.53 13.92 4.67
N PRO A 141 12.58 14.95 3.82
CA PRO A 141 12.04 14.86 2.47
C PRO A 141 12.61 13.65 1.73
N MET A 142 11.82 13.01 0.89
CA MET A 142 12.29 11.89 0.08
C MET A 142 13.44 12.35 -0.83
N LYS A 143 14.55 11.62 -0.81
CA LYS A 143 15.70 11.86 -1.66
C LYS A 143 15.45 11.31 -3.06
N GLU A 144 16.03 11.97 -4.05
CA GLU A 144 16.21 11.43 -5.39
C GLU A 144 17.43 10.49 -5.43
N PHE A 145 17.28 9.35 -6.07
CA PHE A 145 18.35 8.37 -6.31
C PHE A 145 18.75 8.39 -7.79
N PRO A 146 19.97 7.92 -8.16
CA PRO A 146 20.47 8.01 -9.54
C PRO A 146 19.55 7.45 -10.62
N ASP A 147 18.76 6.41 -10.26
CA ASP A 147 17.89 5.70 -11.21
C ASP A 147 16.43 6.19 -11.14
N ASP A 148 16.17 7.30 -10.43
CA ASP A 148 14.85 7.89 -10.31
C ASP A 148 14.49 8.77 -11.52
N SER A 149 13.19 8.95 -11.72
CA SER A 149 12.60 9.83 -12.73
C SER A 149 11.38 10.51 -12.12
N LEU A 150 11.60 11.24 -11.02
CA LEU A 150 10.54 11.76 -10.15
C LEU A 150 9.75 12.87 -10.85
N ASP A 151 8.42 12.74 -10.79
CA ASP A 151 7.47 13.81 -11.05
C ASP A 151 7.09 14.46 -9.72
N GLU A 152 7.43 15.73 -9.52
CA GLU A 152 7.17 16.46 -8.28
C GLU A 152 5.69 16.44 -7.88
N SER A 153 4.78 16.41 -8.86
CA SER A 153 3.34 16.34 -8.60
C SER A 153 2.90 15.01 -7.97
N LEU A 154 3.72 13.97 -8.09
CA LEU A 154 3.51 12.64 -7.50
C LEU A 154 4.35 12.42 -6.23
N CYS A 155 5.04 13.47 -5.74
CA CYS A 155 5.95 13.36 -4.60
C CYS A 155 5.43 14.07 -3.36
N HIS A 156 5.87 13.60 -2.18
CA HIS A 156 5.68 14.25 -0.88
C HIS A 156 4.22 14.42 -0.46
N GLY A 157 3.95 15.42 0.37
CA GLY A 157 2.69 15.85 0.95
C GLY A 157 2.75 15.95 2.47
N ASP A 158 1.80 16.66 3.06
CA ASP A 158 1.73 16.88 4.51
C ASP A 158 1.18 15.67 5.27
N LEU A 159 0.23 14.95 4.65
CA LEU A 159 -0.37 13.72 5.21
C LEU A 159 -0.34 12.58 4.19
N SER A 160 -0.17 11.34 4.68
CA SER A 160 -0.45 10.13 3.92
C SER A 160 -1.61 9.37 4.53
N LEU A 161 -2.50 8.85 3.70
CA LEU A 161 -3.54 7.89 4.06
C LEU A 161 -3.31 6.60 3.29
N GLN A 162 -3.26 5.48 4.03
CA GLN A 162 -3.30 4.15 3.47
C GLN A 162 -4.64 3.51 3.85
N LEU A 163 -5.47 3.25 2.88
CA LEU A 163 -6.76 2.59 3.00
C LEU A 163 -6.63 1.20 2.39
N CYS A 164 -6.79 0.14 3.19
CA CYS A 164 -6.71 -1.23 2.68
C CYS A 164 -7.94 -2.02 3.12
N ALA A 165 -8.51 -2.80 2.20
CA ALA A 165 -9.66 -3.66 2.46
C ALA A 165 -9.65 -4.90 1.55
N SER A 166 -10.56 -5.83 1.78
CA SER A 166 -10.76 -6.97 0.90
C SER A 166 -11.38 -6.58 -0.44
N GLU A 167 -12.23 -5.53 -0.47
CA GLU A 167 -13.03 -5.15 -1.63
C GLU A 167 -12.70 -3.72 -2.12
N THR A 168 -12.77 -3.51 -3.43
CA THR A 168 -12.42 -2.22 -4.07
C THR A 168 -13.40 -1.11 -3.72
N ASP A 169 -14.69 -1.39 -3.67
CA ASP A 169 -15.74 -0.42 -3.35
C ASP A 169 -15.63 0.06 -1.90
N THR A 170 -15.16 -0.77 -0.98
CA THR A 170 -14.89 -0.39 0.42
C THR A 170 -13.79 0.67 0.52
N VAL A 171 -12.65 0.49 -0.16
CA VAL A 171 -11.59 1.51 -0.14
C VAL A 171 -12.00 2.79 -0.86
N LEU A 172 -12.81 2.69 -1.93
CA LEU A 172 -13.37 3.85 -2.63
C LEU A 172 -14.39 4.61 -1.76
N HIS A 173 -15.26 3.88 -1.06
CA HIS A 173 -16.20 4.45 -0.10
C HIS A 173 -15.45 5.20 1.01
N ALA A 174 -14.44 4.56 1.60
CA ALA A 174 -13.64 5.15 2.67
C ALA A 174 -12.94 6.44 2.23
N LEU A 175 -12.32 6.46 1.04
CA LEU A 175 -11.69 7.67 0.51
C LEU A 175 -12.71 8.79 0.26
N ARG A 176 -13.88 8.47 -0.31
CA ARG A 176 -14.95 9.47 -0.55
C ARG A 176 -15.49 10.04 0.75
N ASP A 177 -15.66 9.21 1.76
CA ASP A 177 -16.13 9.63 3.09
C ASP A 177 -15.13 10.58 3.74
N VAL A 178 -13.85 10.21 3.80
CA VAL A 178 -12.78 11.06 4.31
C VAL A 178 -12.72 12.38 3.54
N ALA A 179 -12.66 12.37 2.21
CA ALA A 179 -12.58 13.58 1.40
C ALA A 179 -13.78 14.51 1.59
N ARG A 180 -14.98 13.95 1.83
CA ARG A 180 -16.19 14.72 2.11
C ARG A 180 -16.11 15.46 3.44
N HIS A 181 -15.65 14.78 4.49
CA HIS A 181 -15.66 15.34 5.86
C HIS A 181 -14.44 16.21 6.16
N THR A 182 -13.38 16.12 5.37
CA THR A 182 -12.17 16.94 5.52
C THR A 182 -12.05 18.05 4.47
N ARG A 183 -13.12 18.30 3.72
CA ARG A 183 -13.16 19.35 2.71
C ARG A 183 -12.88 20.72 3.34
N GLY A 184 -11.91 21.46 2.78
CA GLY A 184 -11.47 22.76 3.28
C GLY A 184 -10.36 22.69 4.33
N ALA A 185 -10.00 21.48 4.82
CA ALA A 185 -8.89 21.30 5.74
C ALA A 185 -7.68 20.59 5.11
N MET A 186 -7.92 19.74 4.11
CA MET A 186 -6.86 19.12 3.32
C MET A 186 -7.29 18.93 1.86
N GLN A 187 -6.33 18.87 0.96
CA GLN A 187 -6.50 18.70 -0.48
C GLN A 187 -5.66 17.53 -0.98
N LEU A 188 -6.25 16.68 -1.83
CA LEU A 188 -5.54 15.55 -2.45
C LEU A 188 -4.39 16.08 -3.32
N ARG A 189 -3.18 15.60 -3.06
CA ARG A 189 -1.98 15.86 -3.85
C ARG A 189 -1.77 14.79 -4.91
N TRP A 190 -1.67 13.52 -4.50
CA TRP A 190 -1.60 12.39 -5.40
C TRP A 190 -2.29 11.15 -4.80
N ARG A 191 -2.64 10.22 -5.66
CA ARG A 191 -3.29 8.97 -5.30
C ARG A 191 -2.80 7.84 -6.19
N VAL A 192 -2.67 6.62 -5.61
CA VAL A 192 -2.45 5.37 -6.34
C VAL A 192 -3.39 4.30 -5.79
N ASP A 193 -4.11 3.65 -6.70
CA ASP A 193 -4.96 2.51 -6.39
C ASP A 193 -4.15 1.24 -6.64
N GLY A 194 -4.09 0.39 -5.63
CA GLY A 194 -3.28 -0.81 -5.64
C GLY A 194 -4.10 -2.07 -5.42
N PHE A 195 -3.62 -3.16 -6.00
CA PHE A 195 -4.17 -4.48 -5.79
C PHE A 195 -3.08 -5.51 -5.49
N ARG A 196 -3.44 -6.54 -4.74
CA ARG A 196 -2.57 -7.67 -4.48
C ARG A 196 -2.96 -8.83 -5.38
N SER A 197 -2.00 -9.34 -6.17
CA SER A 197 -2.22 -10.55 -6.97
C SER A 197 -2.52 -11.75 -6.07
N LEU A 198 -3.35 -12.66 -6.55
CA LEU A 198 -3.52 -13.94 -5.87
C LEU A 198 -2.22 -14.75 -5.91
N PRO A 199 -1.86 -15.48 -4.84
CA PRO A 199 -0.74 -16.40 -4.88
C PRO A 199 -1.04 -17.51 -5.90
N ARG A 200 -0.12 -17.71 -6.86
CA ARG A 200 -0.27 -18.71 -7.93
C ARG A 200 1.05 -19.42 -8.19
N PRO A 201 1.11 -20.78 -8.04
CA PRO A 201 0.03 -21.64 -7.56
C PRO A 201 -0.25 -21.49 -6.08
N ALA A 202 0.74 -21.06 -5.27
CA ALA A 202 0.64 -20.85 -3.81
C ALA A 202 1.78 -19.95 -3.32
N GLY A 203 1.81 -19.62 -2.03
CA GLY A 203 2.88 -18.87 -1.36
C GLY A 203 2.78 -17.36 -1.60
N THR A 204 3.90 -16.71 -1.87
CA THR A 204 3.97 -15.25 -2.05
C THR A 204 3.37 -14.81 -3.39
N PRO A 205 2.56 -13.74 -3.43
CA PRO A 205 2.03 -13.15 -4.66
C PRO A 205 3.14 -12.64 -5.59
N ARG A 206 2.76 -12.36 -6.86
CA ARG A 206 3.70 -11.84 -7.87
C ARG A 206 3.47 -10.35 -8.12
N ASN A 207 4.56 -9.66 -8.39
CA ASN A 207 4.51 -8.33 -9.02
C ASN A 207 4.22 -8.45 -10.53
N LEU A 208 4.09 -7.31 -11.22
CA LEU A 208 3.75 -7.30 -12.66
C LEU A 208 4.92 -7.67 -13.59
N MET A 209 6.14 -7.82 -13.07
CA MET A 209 7.26 -8.44 -13.79
C MET A 209 7.26 -9.98 -13.71
N GLY A 210 6.27 -10.56 -13.03
CA GLY A 210 6.05 -11.99 -12.92
C GLY A 210 6.82 -12.71 -11.81
N PHE A 211 7.55 -11.97 -10.96
CA PHE A 211 8.32 -12.53 -9.84
C PHE A 211 7.55 -12.43 -8.53
N LYS A 212 7.75 -13.41 -7.64
CA LYS A 212 7.19 -13.37 -6.29
C LYS A 212 7.85 -12.26 -5.48
N ASP A 213 7.04 -11.38 -4.87
CA ASP A 213 7.49 -10.20 -4.15
C ASP A 213 6.95 -10.16 -2.72
N GLY A 214 7.85 -9.95 -1.75
CA GLY A 214 7.51 -9.97 -0.33
C GLY A 214 7.92 -11.25 0.41
N ILE A 215 8.71 -12.14 -0.20
CA ILE A 215 9.14 -13.42 0.39
C ILE A 215 9.87 -13.21 1.73
N VAL A 216 10.84 -12.29 1.76
CA VAL A 216 11.63 -12.03 2.96
C VAL A 216 11.06 -10.82 3.69
N GLN A 217 10.63 -11.04 4.92
CA GLN A 217 10.07 -10.04 5.84
C GLN A 217 10.74 -10.17 7.21
N PRO A 218 10.83 -9.09 8.01
CA PRO A 218 11.18 -9.18 9.42
C PRO A 218 10.23 -10.12 10.15
N ALA A 219 10.78 -10.97 11.02
CA ALA A 219 9.94 -11.80 11.88
C ALA A 219 9.16 -10.92 12.89
N PRO A 220 7.95 -11.32 13.33
CA PRO A 220 7.19 -10.55 14.32
C PRO A 220 7.99 -10.21 15.59
N ALA A 221 8.86 -11.10 16.04
CA ALA A 221 9.73 -10.87 17.19
C ALA A 221 10.79 -9.77 16.99
N ASP A 222 11.03 -9.37 15.73
CA ASP A 222 11.99 -8.31 15.38
C ASP A 222 11.30 -6.97 15.07
N HIS A 223 9.96 -6.90 15.11
CA HIS A 223 9.24 -5.67 14.77
C HIS A 223 9.60 -4.51 15.69
N ASP A 224 9.82 -4.75 16.99
CA ASP A 224 10.23 -3.70 17.94
C ASP A 224 11.64 -3.14 17.63
N LYS A 225 12.48 -3.88 16.91
CA LYS A 225 13.83 -3.48 16.52
C LYS A 225 13.90 -2.87 15.12
N LEU A 226 12.95 -3.22 14.26
CA LEU A 226 13.04 -2.91 12.83
C LEU A 226 11.88 -2.08 12.29
N VAL A 227 10.70 -2.13 12.92
CA VAL A 227 9.47 -1.51 12.42
C VAL A 227 8.98 -0.37 13.31
N TRP A 228 8.81 -0.64 14.61
CA TRP A 228 8.19 0.32 15.52
C TRP A 228 9.20 1.29 16.12
N VAL A 229 8.84 2.57 16.17
CA VAL A 229 9.62 3.55 16.93
C VAL A 229 9.44 3.27 18.42
N GLY A 230 10.53 2.95 19.08
CA GLY A 230 10.58 2.68 20.54
C GLY A 230 11.13 3.83 21.33
N THR A 231 11.12 3.72 22.66
CA THR A 231 11.76 4.65 23.58
C THR A 231 13.28 4.68 23.36
N GLY A 232 13.89 5.87 23.51
CA GLY A 232 15.35 6.01 23.47
C GLY A 232 15.99 6.00 22.07
N ASN A 233 15.18 6.03 21.01
CA ASN A 233 15.68 6.05 19.62
C ASN A 233 16.17 7.43 19.14
N GLY A 234 16.21 8.43 20.02
CA GLY A 234 16.51 9.82 19.66
C GLY A 234 15.36 10.54 18.95
N GLU A 235 14.17 9.96 18.98
CA GLU A 235 12.94 10.52 18.43
C GLU A 235 12.14 11.27 19.51
N PRO A 236 11.30 12.26 19.13
CA PRO A 236 10.35 12.86 20.06
C PRO A 236 9.41 11.81 20.67
N ALA A 237 9.10 11.92 21.95
CA ALA A 237 8.29 10.93 22.68
C ALA A 237 6.91 10.66 22.06
N TRP A 238 6.35 11.62 21.33
CA TRP A 238 5.04 11.46 20.67
C TRP A 238 5.06 10.43 19.52
N THR A 239 6.24 10.07 18.98
CA THR A 239 6.38 9.10 17.89
C THR A 239 6.41 7.65 18.36
N GLU A 240 6.53 7.42 19.68
CA GLU A 240 6.60 6.07 20.25
C GLU A 240 5.37 5.23 19.89
N GLY A 241 5.61 4.04 19.37
CA GLY A 241 4.58 3.14 18.84
C GLY A 241 4.18 3.44 17.37
N GLY A 242 4.69 4.51 16.78
CA GLY A 242 4.60 4.79 15.36
C GLY A 242 5.65 4.04 14.53
N SER A 243 5.80 4.42 13.27
CA SER A 243 6.77 3.84 12.32
C SER A 243 7.12 4.87 11.25
N TYR A 244 8.16 4.64 10.47
CA TYR A 244 8.38 5.41 9.25
C TYR A 244 7.87 4.63 8.04
N GLN A 245 7.06 5.29 7.22
CA GLN A 245 6.55 4.76 5.96
C GLN A 245 7.34 5.36 4.79
N VAL A 246 7.85 4.51 3.92
CA VAL A 246 8.40 4.89 2.63
C VAL A 246 7.43 4.42 1.55
N LEU A 247 6.98 5.35 0.72
CA LEU A 247 6.17 5.08 -0.46
C LEU A 247 6.98 5.40 -1.71
N ARG A 248 6.98 4.47 -2.70
CA ARG A 248 7.59 4.69 -4.01
C ARG A 248 6.64 4.19 -5.08
N GLN A 249 6.24 5.07 -6.00
CA GLN A 249 5.51 4.69 -7.20
C GLN A 249 6.54 4.26 -8.25
N ILE A 250 6.64 2.97 -8.50
CA ILE A 250 7.64 2.38 -9.39
C ILE A 250 6.91 1.88 -10.64
N ARG A 251 7.02 2.63 -11.75
CA ARG A 251 6.55 2.18 -13.05
C ARG A 251 7.41 1.02 -13.53
N MET A 252 6.77 -0.03 -14.04
CA MET A 252 7.41 -1.19 -14.65
C MET A 252 7.24 -1.11 -16.16
N LEU A 253 8.34 -1.14 -16.91
CA LEU A 253 8.33 -1.11 -18.37
C LEU A 253 8.07 -2.53 -18.90
N VAL A 254 6.85 -3.03 -18.65
CA VAL A 254 6.49 -4.45 -18.85
C VAL A 254 6.62 -4.92 -20.29
N GLU A 255 6.32 -4.06 -21.27
CA GLU A 255 6.44 -4.38 -22.69
C GLU A 255 7.91 -4.54 -23.13
N PHE A 256 8.81 -3.80 -22.50
CA PHE A 256 10.25 -3.97 -22.69
C PHE A 256 10.76 -5.21 -21.94
N TRP A 257 10.29 -5.40 -20.70
CA TRP A 257 10.60 -6.58 -19.89
C TRP A 257 10.21 -7.91 -20.54
N ASP A 258 9.08 -7.98 -21.23
CA ASP A 258 8.59 -9.18 -21.90
C ASP A 258 9.46 -9.64 -23.08
N ARG A 259 10.43 -8.82 -23.53
CA ARG A 259 11.41 -9.17 -24.56
C ARG A 259 12.68 -9.79 -24.00
N VAL A 260 12.85 -9.76 -22.67
CA VAL A 260 14.03 -10.31 -21.99
C VAL A 260 13.89 -11.81 -21.80
N SER A 261 14.94 -12.57 -22.06
CA SER A 261 14.92 -14.02 -21.85
C SER A 261 14.68 -14.38 -20.36
N VAL A 262 13.98 -15.49 -20.10
CA VAL A 262 13.70 -15.93 -18.71
C VAL A 262 14.98 -16.09 -17.90
N GLY A 263 16.05 -16.62 -18.51
CA GLY A 263 17.33 -16.78 -17.82
C GLY A 263 17.96 -15.45 -17.38
N GLU A 264 17.88 -14.41 -18.23
CA GLU A 264 18.35 -13.06 -17.87
C GLU A 264 17.46 -12.44 -16.78
N GLN A 265 16.13 -12.57 -16.89
CA GLN A 265 15.20 -12.13 -15.86
C GLN A 265 15.52 -12.77 -14.50
N GLU A 266 15.72 -14.09 -14.45
CA GLU A 266 16.08 -14.83 -13.25
C GLU A 266 17.43 -14.39 -12.66
N ASN A 267 18.43 -14.16 -13.51
CA ASN A 267 19.73 -13.65 -13.08
C ASN A 267 19.66 -12.23 -12.50
N MET A 268 18.85 -11.34 -13.08
CA MET A 268 18.64 -9.99 -12.56
C MET A 268 17.99 -10.01 -11.17
N PHE A 269 16.98 -10.86 -10.98
CA PHE A 269 16.34 -11.00 -9.66
C PHE A 269 17.19 -11.84 -8.69
N GLY A 270 17.89 -12.86 -9.17
CA GLY A 270 18.57 -13.87 -8.36
C GLY A 270 17.63 -14.99 -7.89
N ARG A 271 16.45 -15.11 -8.52
CA ARG A 271 15.39 -16.08 -8.18
C ARG A 271 14.79 -16.72 -9.42
N ARG A 272 14.30 -17.95 -9.28
CA ARG A 272 13.48 -18.62 -10.27
C ARG A 272 12.14 -17.92 -10.45
N ARG A 273 11.74 -17.68 -11.68
CA ARG A 273 10.49 -16.99 -12.01
C ARG A 273 9.27 -17.85 -11.65
N ASP A 274 9.32 -19.16 -11.86
CA ASP A 274 8.21 -20.08 -11.60
C ASP A 274 7.96 -20.34 -10.12
N SER A 275 8.99 -20.73 -9.37
CA SER A 275 8.89 -21.14 -7.96
C SER A 275 9.13 -19.99 -6.97
N GLY A 276 9.90 -18.96 -7.37
CA GLY A 276 10.39 -17.93 -6.46
C GLY A 276 11.61 -18.38 -5.64
N ALA A 277 12.12 -19.61 -5.85
CA ALA A 277 13.32 -20.07 -5.19
C ALA A 277 14.54 -19.22 -5.55
N PRO A 278 15.50 -18.98 -4.65
CA PRO A 278 16.79 -18.44 -5.05
C PRO A 278 17.47 -19.37 -6.06
N LEU A 279 18.38 -18.85 -6.88
CA LEU A 279 18.99 -19.66 -7.94
C LEU A 279 19.85 -20.83 -7.42
N ASP A 280 20.28 -20.76 -6.17
CA ASP A 280 20.98 -21.82 -5.44
C ASP A 280 20.05 -22.70 -4.56
N GLY A 281 18.71 -22.48 -4.64
CA GLY A 281 17.72 -23.19 -3.85
C GLY A 281 16.64 -23.87 -4.67
N SER A 282 15.64 -24.45 -3.99
CA SER A 282 14.53 -25.22 -4.58
C SER A 282 13.13 -24.71 -4.20
N THR A 283 12.99 -23.98 -3.08
CA THR A 283 11.74 -23.38 -2.60
C THR A 283 11.87 -21.87 -2.41
N GLU A 284 10.76 -21.13 -2.44
CA GLU A 284 10.78 -19.66 -2.26
C GLU A 284 11.35 -19.21 -0.92
N THR A 285 11.26 -20.07 0.10
CA THR A 285 11.71 -19.78 1.46
C THR A 285 13.15 -20.17 1.73
N ASP A 286 13.82 -20.84 0.78
CA ASP A 286 15.22 -21.18 0.94
C ASP A 286 16.07 -19.93 1.09
N ARG A 287 17.07 -20.04 1.97
CA ARG A 287 18.00 -18.94 2.24
C ARG A 287 19.21 -19.07 1.30
N PRO A 288 19.47 -18.05 0.45
CA PRO A 288 20.69 -18.03 -0.35
C PRO A 288 21.96 -18.16 0.48
N ASP A 289 22.92 -18.96 0.02
CA ASP A 289 24.25 -19.09 0.66
C ASP A 289 25.31 -18.31 -0.13
N TYR A 290 25.36 -17.02 0.10
CA TYR A 290 26.35 -16.14 -0.56
C TYR A 290 27.79 -16.40 -0.13
N ALA A 291 28.01 -17.04 1.03
CA ALA A 291 29.35 -17.38 1.51
C ALA A 291 29.94 -18.55 0.70
N ALA A 292 29.09 -19.51 0.27
CA ALA A 292 29.49 -20.59 -0.61
C ALA A 292 29.65 -20.16 -2.09
N ASP A 293 29.10 -18.99 -2.47
CA ASP A 293 29.14 -18.44 -3.82
C ASP A 293 29.79 -17.04 -3.87
N PRO A 294 31.05 -16.88 -3.48
CA PRO A 294 31.71 -15.56 -3.39
C PRO A 294 31.91 -14.88 -4.75
N THR A 295 31.92 -15.66 -5.85
CA THR A 295 32.11 -15.17 -7.23
C THR A 295 30.81 -14.88 -7.95
N GLY A 296 29.63 -15.25 -7.39
CA GLY A 296 28.34 -15.03 -8.02
C GLY A 296 28.05 -15.98 -9.17
N THR A 297 28.59 -17.21 -9.12
CA THR A 297 28.38 -18.23 -10.16
C THR A 297 26.95 -18.78 -10.12
N ALA A 298 26.40 -19.00 -8.92
CA ALA A 298 25.03 -19.46 -8.74
C ALA A 298 24.03 -18.28 -8.73
N ILE A 299 24.32 -17.24 -7.93
CA ILE A 299 23.50 -16.03 -7.85
C ILE A 299 24.40 -14.84 -8.20
N PRO A 300 24.18 -14.17 -9.36
CA PRO A 300 25.03 -13.05 -9.79
C PRO A 300 25.25 -12.00 -8.71
N LEU A 301 26.45 -11.43 -8.62
CA LEU A 301 26.77 -10.37 -7.64
C LEU A 301 25.91 -9.12 -7.84
N THR A 302 25.41 -8.92 -9.06
CA THR A 302 24.55 -7.79 -9.46
C THR A 302 23.08 -8.06 -9.25
N SER A 303 22.68 -9.27 -8.85
CA SER A 303 21.28 -9.63 -8.72
C SER A 303 20.59 -8.86 -7.59
N HIS A 304 19.32 -8.53 -7.80
CA HIS A 304 18.50 -7.74 -6.87
C HIS A 304 18.53 -8.27 -5.44
N ILE A 305 18.24 -9.58 -5.23
CA ILE A 305 18.17 -10.14 -3.88
C ILE A 305 19.52 -10.11 -3.15
N ARG A 306 20.63 -10.25 -3.88
CA ARG A 306 21.97 -10.23 -3.30
C ARG A 306 22.39 -8.83 -2.90
N ARG A 307 22.09 -7.83 -3.74
CA ARG A 307 22.35 -6.42 -3.44
C ARG A 307 21.44 -5.88 -2.34
N ALA A 308 20.13 -6.17 -2.41
CA ALA A 308 19.17 -5.70 -1.41
C ALA A 308 19.49 -6.23 -0.01
N ASN A 309 19.84 -7.51 0.10
CA ASN A 309 20.15 -8.16 1.37
C ASN A 309 21.39 -9.09 1.26
N PRO A 310 22.60 -8.55 1.39
CA PRO A 310 23.83 -9.34 1.34
C PRO A 310 23.99 -10.36 2.48
N ARG A 311 23.09 -10.33 3.46
CA ARG A 311 23.02 -11.26 4.62
C ARG A 311 24.24 -11.23 5.51
N THR A 312 24.91 -10.11 5.63
CA THR A 312 26.00 -9.86 6.57
C THR A 312 25.48 -9.30 7.89
N ALA A 313 26.29 -9.33 8.93
CA ALA A 313 25.90 -8.77 10.23
C ALA A 313 25.59 -7.26 10.14
N GLU A 314 26.36 -6.53 9.31
CA GLU A 314 26.20 -5.08 9.12
C GLU A 314 24.87 -4.76 8.42
N THR A 315 24.39 -5.64 7.52
CA THR A 315 23.16 -5.41 6.75
C THR A 315 21.91 -5.94 7.44
N ALA A 316 22.04 -6.68 8.54
CA ALA A 316 20.90 -7.21 9.28
C ALA A 316 19.97 -6.10 9.79
N ALA A 317 20.55 -4.96 10.22
CA ALA A 317 19.79 -3.80 10.70
C ALA A 317 19.12 -2.98 9.59
N SER A 318 19.39 -3.28 8.31
CA SER A 318 18.76 -2.60 7.16
C SER A 318 17.47 -3.27 6.69
N GLN A 319 16.98 -4.31 7.36
CA GLN A 319 15.71 -4.94 7.01
C GLN A 319 14.53 -4.05 7.39
N PHE A 320 13.47 -4.08 6.57
CA PHE A 320 12.22 -3.36 6.80
C PHE A 320 11.02 -4.22 6.38
N LEU A 321 9.85 -3.91 6.91
CA LEU A 321 8.60 -4.60 6.58
C LEU A 321 8.04 -4.04 5.28
N ARG A 322 7.84 -4.88 4.25
CA ARG A 322 7.28 -4.50 2.94
C ARG A 322 5.80 -4.83 2.86
N ARG A 323 5.04 -3.91 2.28
CA ARG A 323 3.60 -4.04 2.05
C ARG A 323 3.24 -3.44 0.69
N GLY A 324 3.96 -3.88 -0.37
CA GLY A 324 3.76 -3.37 -1.73
C GLY A 324 2.48 -3.88 -2.37
N TYR A 325 1.94 -3.09 -3.32
CA TYR A 325 0.78 -3.42 -4.13
C TYR A 325 1.09 -3.18 -5.60
N ASN A 326 0.58 -4.02 -6.48
CA ASN A 326 0.60 -3.72 -7.91
C ASN A 326 -0.39 -2.59 -8.21
N TYR A 327 -0.11 -1.79 -9.24
CA TYR A 327 -1.06 -0.81 -9.76
C TYR A 327 -1.16 -0.90 -11.29
N ASP A 328 -2.29 -0.45 -11.82
CA ASP A 328 -2.54 -0.30 -13.26
C ASP A 328 -3.29 1.03 -13.47
N LYS A 329 -2.68 1.96 -14.20
CA LYS A 329 -3.24 3.26 -14.57
C LYS A 329 -3.69 3.32 -16.03
N GLY A 330 -3.72 2.16 -16.71
CA GLY A 330 -4.05 2.05 -18.13
C GLY A 330 -2.85 2.32 -19.01
N THR A 331 -2.93 3.35 -19.85
CA THR A 331 -1.86 3.71 -20.79
C THR A 331 -1.40 5.15 -20.58
N ASP A 332 -0.14 5.41 -20.88
CA ASP A 332 0.41 6.76 -20.90
C ASP A 332 0.04 7.53 -22.19
N ALA A 333 0.55 8.75 -22.33
CA ALA A 333 0.24 9.64 -23.45
C ALA A 333 0.75 9.15 -24.81
N VAL A 334 1.70 8.20 -24.84
CA VAL A 334 2.24 7.63 -26.07
C VAL A 334 1.68 6.23 -26.38
N GLY A 335 0.85 5.70 -25.47
CA GLY A 335 0.15 4.43 -25.66
C GLY A 335 0.80 3.22 -24.99
N ASP A 336 1.90 3.41 -24.25
CA ASP A 336 2.55 2.36 -23.48
C ASP A 336 1.78 2.07 -22.18
N LEU A 337 1.84 0.82 -21.68
CA LEU A 337 1.17 0.43 -20.43
C LEU A 337 1.75 1.19 -19.23
N ASP A 338 0.89 1.89 -18.48
CA ASP A 338 1.26 2.56 -17.24
C ASP A 338 0.85 1.72 -16.03
N MET A 339 1.71 0.78 -15.69
CA MET A 339 1.52 -0.13 -14.58
C MET A 339 2.81 -0.36 -13.81
N GLY A 340 2.71 -0.86 -12.58
CA GLY A 340 3.90 -1.06 -11.78
C GLY A 340 3.63 -1.49 -10.35
N LEU A 341 4.53 -1.11 -9.46
CA LEU A 341 4.49 -1.41 -8.03
C LEU A 341 4.40 -0.11 -7.22
N LEU A 342 3.38 -0.01 -6.39
CA LEU A 342 3.44 0.88 -5.26
C LEU A 342 4.21 0.17 -4.15
N PHE A 343 5.50 0.45 -4.09
CA PHE A 343 6.34 -0.02 -3.00
C PHE A 343 5.97 0.73 -1.73
N CYS A 344 5.66 -0.02 -0.69
CA CYS A 344 5.41 0.49 0.66
C CYS A 344 6.28 -0.27 1.64
N ALA A 345 7.01 0.44 2.47
CA ALA A 345 7.86 -0.15 3.51
C ALA A 345 7.71 0.59 4.84
N TYR A 346 7.76 -0.19 5.92
CA TYR A 346 7.70 0.30 7.30
C TYR A 346 8.98 -0.02 8.03
N GLN A 347 9.49 0.95 8.80
CA GLN A 347 10.80 0.88 9.45
C GLN A 347 10.94 1.90 10.58
N GLN A 348 11.95 1.69 11.43
CA GLN A 348 12.34 2.63 12.50
C GLN A 348 13.21 3.80 12.02
N ASP A 349 13.90 3.63 10.89
CA ASP A 349 14.96 4.57 10.46
C ASP A 349 15.13 4.50 8.94
N ILE A 350 14.69 5.57 8.27
CA ILE A 350 14.70 5.63 6.82
C ILE A 350 16.12 5.51 6.25
N ALA A 351 17.08 6.22 6.85
CA ALA A 351 18.47 6.25 6.35
C ALA A 351 19.17 4.91 6.54
N ARG A 352 19.05 4.31 7.74
CA ARG A 352 19.69 3.03 8.07
C ARG A 352 19.08 1.87 7.28
N GLN A 353 17.80 1.93 6.96
CA GLN A 353 17.05 0.82 6.38
C GLN A 353 16.78 1.06 4.89
N PHE A 354 15.77 1.78 4.51
CA PHE A 354 15.40 1.95 3.11
C PHE A 354 16.50 2.59 2.26
N GLU A 355 17.04 3.75 2.68
CA GLU A 355 18.05 4.45 1.88
C GLU A 355 19.34 3.65 1.74
N ALA A 356 19.76 2.95 2.79
CA ALA A 356 20.92 2.06 2.73
C ALA A 356 20.71 0.89 1.74
N VAL A 357 19.49 0.32 1.69
CA VAL A 357 19.14 -0.71 0.70
C VAL A 357 19.11 -0.11 -0.70
N GLN A 358 18.43 1.02 -0.90
CA GLN A 358 18.32 1.67 -2.21
C GLN A 358 19.68 2.07 -2.76
N THR A 359 20.60 2.53 -1.90
CA THR A 359 21.98 2.84 -2.30
C THR A 359 22.72 1.60 -2.81
N ARG A 360 22.49 0.42 -2.19
CA ARG A 360 23.08 -0.84 -2.69
C ARG A 360 22.49 -1.31 -4.01
N LEU A 361 21.23 -0.96 -4.28
CA LEU A 361 20.52 -1.30 -5.52
C LEU A 361 20.85 -0.36 -6.69
N ALA A 362 21.49 0.78 -6.45
CA ALA A 362 21.88 1.71 -7.51
C ALA A 362 22.69 1.01 -8.61
N ASN A 363 22.32 1.25 -9.88
CA ASN A 363 22.91 0.61 -11.06
C ASN A 363 22.80 -0.94 -11.07
N GLU A 364 21.77 -1.52 -10.43
CA GLU A 364 21.45 -2.94 -10.68
C GLU A 364 20.84 -3.13 -12.08
N PRO A 365 20.90 -4.34 -12.67
CA PRO A 365 20.33 -4.54 -14.03
C PRO A 365 18.83 -4.28 -14.16
N LEU A 366 18.06 -4.29 -13.06
CA LEU A 366 16.63 -4.00 -13.10
C LEU A 366 16.30 -2.52 -13.36
N VAL A 367 17.24 -1.59 -13.17
CA VAL A 367 16.99 -0.14 -13.37
C VAL A 367 16.62 0.19 -14.83
N ASP A 368 16.98 -0.66 -15.79
CA ASP A 368 16.59 -0.50 -17.19
C ASP A 368 15.09 -0.78 -17.42
N TYR A 369 14.43 -1.47 -16.49
CA TYR A 369 13.05 -1.96 -16.63
C TYR A 369 12.08 -1.37 -15.61
N ILE A 370 12.57 -0.58 -14.69
CA ILE A 370 11.75 0.09 -13.67
C ILE A 370 12.07 1.58 -13.60
N ARG A 371 11.05 2.39 -13.28
CA ARG A 371 11.23 3.84 -13.09
C ARG A 371 10.46 4.28 -11.85
N PRO A 372 11.13 4.61 -10.76
CA PRO A 372 10.50 5.29 -9.65
C PRO A 372 10.11 6.71 -10.09
N VAL A 373 8.79 6.99 -10.08
CA VAL A 373 8.25 8.25 -10.60
C VAL A 373 7.68 9.14 -9.52
N GLY A 374 7.52 8.66 -8.29
CA GLY A 374 6.95 9.45 -7.20
C GLY A 374 6.94 8.70 -5.87
N GLY A 375 6.29 9.29 -4.87
CA GLY A 375 6.17 8.76 -3.52
C GLY A 375 6.49 9.78 -2.44
N GLY A 376 6.87 9.32 -1.26
CA GLY A 376 7.23 10.19 -0.14
C GLY A 376 7.64 9.41 1.09
N TYR A 377 8.20 10.13 2.06
CA TYR A 377 8.53 9.64 3.39
C TYR A 377 7.56 10.23 4.40
N PHE A 378 7.01 9.39 5.26
CA PHE A 378 6.03 9.80 6.26
C PHE A 378 6.36 9.16 7.61
N SER A 379 6.11 9.89 8.68
CA SER A 379 6.07 9.34 10.04
C SER A 379 4.65 8.89 10.33
N VAL A 380 4.45 7.57 10.40
CA VAL A 380 3.16 6.99 10.79
C VAL A 380 2.91 7.28 12.25
N LEU A 381 1.78 7.89 12.55
CA LEU A 381 1.40 8.24 13.91
C LEU A 381 1.26 6.98 14.78
N PRO A 382 1.46 7.07 16.11
CA PRO A 382 1.03 6.02 17.02
C PRO A 382 -0.44 5.67 16.86
N GLY A 383 -0.84 4.49 17.30
CA GLY A 383 -2.24 4.08 17.27
C GLY A 383 -3.11 4.91 18.19
N VAL A 384 -4.40 5.04 17.86
CA VAL A 384 -5.43 5.62 18.72
C VAL A 384 -5.78 4.61 19.79
N ARG A 385 -5.62 4.97 21.05
CA ARG A 385 -5.67 4.02 22.17
C ARG A 385 -7.08 3.63 22.58
N ASP A 386 -8.00 4.61 22.58
CA ASP A 386 -9.36 4.45 23.08
C ASP A 386 -10.35 5.47 22.44
N GLY A 387 -11.56 5.51 22.95
CA GLY A 387 -12.62 6.40 22.45
C GLY A 387 -12.38 7.90 22.67
N ASP A 388 -11.56 8.25 23.66
CA ASP A 388 -11.24 9.65 24.01
C ASP A 388 -9.96 10.14 23.32
N ASP A 389 -9.24 9.25 22.66
CA ASP A 389 -7.99 9.53 21.95
C ASP A 389 -8.24 9.83 20.46
N HIS A 390 -7.29 10.51 19.80
CA HIS A 390 -7.34 10.80 18.37
C HIS A 390 -5.95 10.79 17.74
N PHE A 391 -5.88 10.59 16.43
CA PHE A 391 -4.64 10.70 15.68
C PHE A 391 -3.90 12.00 15.99
N GLY A 392 -2.61 11.92 16.22
CA GLY A 392 -1.78 13.08 16.47
C GLY A 392 -2.02 13.82 17.80
N ARG A 393 -2.82 13.28 18.74
CA ARG A 393 -3.06 13.94 20.05
C ARG A 393 -1.77 14.29 20.75
N SER A 394 -0.85 13.35 20.84
CA SER A 394 0.47 13.56 21.46
C SER A 394 1.38 14.48 20.66
N LEU A 395 1.20 14.60 19.34
CA LEU A 395 1.91 15.55 18.48
C LEU A 395 1.40 16.97 18.70
N LEU A 396 0.11 17.15 18.85
CA LEU A 396 -0.53 18.46 18.95
C LEU A 396 -0.48 19.04 20.36
N GLY A 397 -0.28 18.24 21.39
CA GLY A 397 -0.04 18.64 22.79
C GLY A 397 -1.30 18.87 23.55
#